data_b8b1e1d48eddc0e335d0de7ec65906e9
#
_entry.id   b8b1e1d48eddc0e335d0de7ec65906e9
#
_cell.length_a   1.000
_cell.length_b   1.000
_cell.length_c   1.000
_cell.angle_alpha   90.00
_cell.angle_beta   90.00
_cell.angle_gamma   90.00
#
_symmetry.space_group_name_H-M   'P 1'
#
loop_
_entity.id
_entity.type
_entity.pdbx_description
1 polymer ?
#
loop_
_entity_poly.entity_id
_entity_poly.type
_entity_poly.pdbx_seq_one_letter_code
_entity_poly.pdbx_strand_id
1 'polypeptide(L)'
;YSISGGKRFYVGKDKNPFSFFLTAGHTTDYQYTDEIIRNTTTSGTVYKDMNGKKYAENISQLALANVDFDMQNRHHISYNLMMIHANTQSVGDYNGKNSIFSDDYENLGFTRRQQTNDNMLIVNQLMTNWGLTKSLSLDAGASYNMVKGYEPDRRINNLTKAEDGYTLLRGNSQQRYFSTLDEDDLNVKAGLVYRLKDNIEEISNVRFGYTGRFVDDNFKATEYNLTVGHVSAIPSLDDFSLDDYYNQENFASDWFKIQKNLDEYIVKKNIHSAYAEATYQFTPRWIVNLGLKYDKVDIEVDYNVNRGGSKGNNTIQKDYFLPSLNLKYNLNDKNSFRLGASKTYTLPQAKEISPYRYVGVNFNSQGNPNLKPSDNYNLDLKWDFNPTPTELISLTAFYKLIKNRISRIEVASAGGYLSYENIADKATVAGVEIEIRKNLFVRPVSNAAHGMNKLSLGLNGSYIYTNAKMPLATVTTGSQLEGAAPWIVNFDLSHNFTKGERSFVNTLVLNYVSDKIYTIGTQGYQDIMEQGVLTLDFVSQAKLNKHLSLNLKARNLLNPSYKLSRKANENGEKVILNDYKKGINISLGVSCTF
;
A
#
# COMPACT_ATOMS: atom_id res chain seq x y z
N TYR A 1 -6.87 -16.20 -15.00
CA TYR A 1 -8.18 -16.82 -15.19
C TYR A 1 -9.07 -16.44 -14.03
N SER A 2 -10.37 -16.27 -14.27
CA SER A 2 -11.32 -16.06 -13.18
C SER A 2 -12.65 -16.74 -13.54
N ILE A 3 -13.31 -17.24 -12.52
CA ILE A 3 -14.68 -17.78 -12.61
C ILE A 3 -15.52 -17.16 -11.49
N SER A 4 -16.74 -16.78 -11.81
CA SER A 4 -17.68 -16.28 -10.82
C SER A 4 -19.09 -16.73 -11.14
N GLY A 5 -19.90 -16.90 -10.11
CA GLY A 5 -21.29 -17.26 -10.24
C GLY A 5 -22.04 -17.08 -8.93
N GLY A 6 -23.34 -16.90 -9.05
CA GLY A 6 -24.21 -16.75 -7.91
C GLY A 6 -25.66 -16.97 -8.26
N LYS A 7 -26.48 -17.18 -7.26
CA LYS A 7 -27.90 -17.36 -7.41
C LYS A 7 -28.66 -16.77 -6.24
N ARG A 8 -29.83 -16.23 -6.54
CA ARG A 8 -30.80 -15.80 -5.52
C ARG A 8 -31.96 -16.78 -5.49
N PHE A 9 -32.33 -17.21 -4.30
CA PHE A 9 -33.50 -18.03 -4.01
C PHE A 9 -34.48 -17.25 -3.14
N TYR A 10 -35.71 -17.70 -3.09
CA TYR A 10 -36.73 -17.18 -2.20
C TYR A 10 -37.18 -18.26 -1.24
N VAL A 11 -37.02 -18.05 0.05
CA VAL A 11 -37.20 -19.06 1.11
C VAL A 11 -38.41 -18.70 1.97
N GLY A 12 -39.16 -19.72 2.38
CA GLY A 12 -40.31 -19.60 3.25
C GLY A 12 -41.57 -19.01 2.60
N LYS A 13 -42.62 -18.87 3.40
CA LYS A 13 -43.91 -18.32 2.97
C LYS A 13 -43.83 -16.86 2.55
N ASP A 14 -42.94 -16.10 3.21
CA ASP A 14 -42.72 -14.67 2.97
C ASP A 14 -41.79 -14.40 1.77
N LYS A 15 -41.34 -15.45 1.07
CA LYS A 15 -40.39 -15.35 -0.07
C LYS A 15 -39.15 -14.52 0.26
N ASN A 16 -38.54 -14.78 1.43
CA ASN A 16 -37.35 -14.09 1.88
C ASN A 16 -36.17 -14.37 0.92
N PRO A 17 -35.47 -13.34 0.39
CA PRO A 17 -34.33 -13.55 -0.49
C PRO A 17 -33.15 -14.14 0.25
N PHE A 18 -32.64 -15.23 -0.28
CA PHE A 18 -31.37 -15.86 0.09
C PHE A 18 -30.49 -15.86 -1.14
N SER A 19 -29.33 -15.26 -1.07
CA SER A 19 -28.39 -15.20 -2.18
C SER A 19 -27.00 -15.68 -1.78
N PHE A 20 -26.34 -16.31 -2.74
CA PHE A 20 -24.92 -16.60 -2.62
C PHE A 20 -24.18 -16.16 -3.87
N PHE A 21 -22.91 -15.79 -3.72
CA PHE A 21 -22.00 -15.45 -4.79
C PHE A 21 -20.63 -16.07 -4.49
N LEU A 22 -20.05 -16.68 -5.53
CA LEU A 22 -18.71 -17.27 -5.47
C LEU A 22 -17.87 -16.71 -6.61
N THR A 23 -16.61 -16.40 -6.32
CA THR A 23 -15.63 -16.07 -7.34
C THR A 23 -14.27 -16.65 -6.97
N ALA A 24 -13.54 -17.11 -7.98
CA ALA A 24 -12.16 -17.52 -7.84
C ALA A 24 -11.35 -16.97 -9.02
N GLY A 25 -10.13 -16.54 -8.75
CA GLY A 25 -9.22 -15.99 -9.74
C GLY A 25 -7.79 -16.47 -9.52
N HIS A 26 -7.06 -16.60 -10.61
CA HIS A 26 -5.63 -16.88 -10.63
C HIS A 26 -4.96 -16.00 -11.67
N THR A 27 -3.90 -15.33 -11.28
CA THR A 27 -3.09 -14.46 -12.15
C THR A 27 -1.62 -14.83 -11.99
N THR A 28 -0.91 -14.96 -13.11
CA THR A 28 0.55 -15.06 -13.14
C THR A 28 1.09 -13.93 -14.01
N ASP A 29 2.09 -13.23 -13.51
CA ASP A 29 2.78 -12.14 -14.21
C ASP A 29 4.29 -12.32 -14.11
N TYR A 30 4.98 -12.12 -15.24
CA TYR A 30 6.44 -12.19 -15.32
C TYR A 30 6.99 -10.81 -15.59
N GLN A 31 7.98 -10.41 -14.81
CA GLN A 31 8.60 -9.10 -14.91
C GLN A 31 10.12 -9.22 -15.08
N TYR A 32 10.66 -8.49 -16.04
CA TYR A 32 12.07 -8.22 -16.18
C TYR A 32 12.35 -6.74 -15.90
N THR A 33 13.40 -6.47 -15.13
CA THR A 33 13.78 -5.10 -14.79
C THR A 33 15.29 -4.94 -14.90
N ASP A 34 15.73 -4.00 -15.73
CA ASP A 34 17.08 -3.45 -15.65
C ASP A 34 17.07 -2.32 -14.64
N GLU A 35 18.00 -2.36 -13.67
CA GLU A 35 18.07 -1.34 -12.63
C GLU A 35 19.51 -0.93 -12.30
N ILE A 36 19.66 0.34 -11.89
CA ILE A 36 20.89 0.86 -11.31
C ILE A 36 20.68 1.03 -9.82
N ILE A 37 21.65 0.58 -9.03
CA ILE A 37 21.64 0.72 -7.58
C ILE A 37 22.91 1.43 -7.13
N ARG A 38 22.75 2.61 -6.50
CA ARG A 38 23.86 3.40 -5.94
C ARG A 38 23.59 3.79 -4.51
N ASN A 39 24.65 3.84 -3.71
CA ASN A 39 24.62 4.42 -2.38
C ASN A 39 25.77 5.41 -2.24
N THR A 40 25.53 6.45 -1.43
CA THR A 40 26.49 7.52 -1.20
C THR A 40 26.78 7.67 0.29
N THR A 41 27.94 8.19 0.61
CA THR A 41 28.27 8.72 1.92
C THR A 41 27.52 10.05 2.16
N THR A 42 27.62 10.60 3.37
CA THR A 42 27.09 11.94 3.71
C THR A 42 27.73 13.06 2.86
N SER A 43 28.98 12.88 2.43
CA SER A 43 29.67 13.83 1.53
C SER A 43 29.29 13.67 0.06
N GLY A 44 28.41 12.71 -0.29
CA GLY A 44 27.98 12.46 -1.65
C GLY A 44 28.89 11.52 -2.45
N THR A 45 29.98 11.00 -1.85
CA THR A 45 30.85 10.02 -2.52
C THR A 45 30.11 8.70 -2.73
N VAL A 46 30.06 8.22 -3.95
CA VAL A 46 29.45 6.93 -4.31
C VAL A 46 30.37 5.79 -3.87
N TYR A 47 29.92 4.95 -2.94
CA TYR A 47 30.65 3.78 -2.48
C TYR A 47 30.08 2.45 -3.00
N LYS A 48 28.88 2.47 -3.57
CA LYS A 48 28.22 1.36 -4.27
C LYS A 48 27.63 1.88 -5.59
N ASP A 49 28.00 1.23 -6.70
CA ASP A 49 27.48 1.52 -8.06
C ASP A 49 27.36 0.20 -8.82
N MET A 50 26.15 -0.34 -8.88
CA MET A 50 25.89 -1.66 -9.45
C MET A 50 24.76 -1.59 -10.48
N ASN A 51 24.94 -2.30 -11.58
CA ASN A 51 23.91 -2.54 -12.58
C ASN A 51 23.26 -3.90 -12.32
N GLY A 52 21.95 -3.92 -12.19
CA GLY A 52 21.15 -5.09 -11.85
C GLY A 52 20.25 -5.53 -12.97
N LYS A 53 20.10 -6.85 -13.10
CA LYS A 53 19.07 -7.51 -13.90
C LYS A 53 18.21 -8.34 -12.98
N LYS A 54 16.93 -7.99 -12.86
CA LYS A 54 16.01 -8.67 -11.97
C LYS A 54 14.90 -9.35 -12.77
N TYR A 55 14.68 -10.61 -12.48
CA TYR A 55 13.58 -11.42 -12.99
C TYR A 55 12.63 -11.73 -11.84
N ALA A 56 11.34 -11.59 -12.05
CA ALA A 56 10.34 -11.91 -11.05
C ALA A 56 9.14 -12.62 -11.68
N GLU A 57 8.60 -13.60 -10.96
CA GLU A 57 7.31 -14.21 -11.18
C GLU A 57 6.40 -13.82 -10.04
N ASN A 58 5.22 -13.28 -10.36
CA ASN A 58 4.20 -12.88 -9.40
C ASN A 58 2.96 -13.73 -9.64
N ILE A 59 2.56 -14.49 -8.64
CA ILE A 59 1.34 -15.30 -8.65
C ILE A 59 0.36 -14.69 -7.66
N SER A 60 -0.88 -14.47 -8.08
CA SER A 60 -1.97 -14.01 -7.21
C SER A 60 -3.18 -14.90 -7.39
N GLN A 61 -3.71 -15.38 -6.28
CA GLN A 61 -4.91 -16.22 -6.21
C GLN A 61 -5.93 -15.54 -5.30
N LEU A 62 -7.17 -15.49 -5.77
CA LEU A 62 -8.30 -14.94 -5.03
C LEU A 62 -9.41 -15.99 -4.97
N ALA A 63 -9.99 -16.18 -3.80
CA ALA A 63 -11.27 -16.86 -3.63
C ALA A 63 -12.16 -16.00 -2.74
N LEU A 64 -13.42 -15.84 -3.13
CA LEU A 64 -14.43 -15.10 -2.37
C LEU A 64 -15.74 -15.88 -2.37
N ALA A 65 -16.34 -15.99 -1.20
CA ALA A 65 -17.70 -16.49 -1.03
C ALA A 65 -18.50 -15.48 -0.21
N ASN A 66 -19.66 -15.13 -0.72
CA ASN A 66 -20.61 -14.27 -0.04
C ASN A 66 -21.93 -15.01 0.09
N VAL A 67 -22.56 -14.91 1.25
CA VAL A 67 -23.91 -15.41 1.52
C VAL A 67 -24.70 -14.31 2.18
N ASP A 68 -25.86 -13.97 1.60
CA ASP A 68 -26.75 -12.95 2.13
C ASP A 68 -28.14 -13.53 2.36
N PHE A 69 -28.75 -13.16 3.47
CA PHE A 69 -30.11 -13.53 3.81
C PHE A 69 -30.90 -12.33 4.32
N ASP A 70 -31.94 -11.96 3.59
CA ASP A 70 -32.89 -10.92 3.99
C ASP A 70 -34.15 -11.56 4.51
N MET A 71 -34.58 -11.19 5.73
CA MET A 71 -35.75 -11.72 6.38
C MET A 71 -36.79 -10.61 6.56
N GLN A 72 -37.97 -10.77 5.92
CA GLN A 72 -39.10 -9.85 5.99
C GLN A 72 -38.72 -8.39 5.65
N ASN A 73 -37.75 -8.17 4.77
CA ASN A 73 -37.18 -6.84 4.42
C ASN A 73 -36.77 -5.99 5.63
N ARG A 74 -36.52 -6.63 6.77
CA ARG A 74 -36.26 -5.97 8.05
C ARG A 74 -34.98 -6.44 8.74
N HIS A 75 -34.60 -7.68 8.50
CA HIS A 75 -33.42 -8.27 9.09
C HIS A 75 -32.50 -8.72 7.96
N HIS A 76 -31.24 -8.34 8.02
CA HIS A 76 -30.22 -8.71 7.07
C HIS A 76 -29.07 -9.40 7.79
N ILE A 77 -28.62 -10.55 7.26
CA ILE A 77 -27.43 -11.25 7.71
C ILE A 77 -26.58 -11.52 6.49
N SER A 78 -25.32 -11.17 6.56
CA SER A 78 -24.35 -11.49 5.51
C SER A 78 -23.10 -12.14 6.09
N TYR A 79 -22.60 -13.14 5.39
CA TYR A 79 -21.32 -13.76 5.66
C TYR A 79 -20.41 -13.65 4.44
N ASN A 80 -19.19 -13.14 4.66
CA ASN A 80 -18.17 -13.01 3.65
C ASN A 80 -16.95 -13.81 4.06
N LEU A 81 -16.49 -14.66 3.15
CA LEU A 81 -15.19 -15.33 3.22
C LEU A 81 -14.36 -14.84 2.04
N MET A 82 -13.16 -14.32 2.31
CA MET A 82 -12.20 -13.96 1.27
C MET A 82 -10.84 -14.55 1.59
N MET A 83 -10.21 -15.13 0.58
CA MET A 83 -8.83 -15.61 0.63
C MET A 83 -8.04 -14.95 -0.50
N ILE A 84 -6.92 -14.36 -0.16
CA ILE A 84 -5.93 -13.85 -1.11
C ILE A 84 -4.62 -14.51 -0.80
N HIS A 85 -4.02 -15.14 -1.81
CA HIS A 85 -2.68 -15.71 -1.75
C HIS A 85 -1.83 -15.03 -2.81
N ALA A 86 -0.73 -14.41 -2.40
CA ALA A 86 0.22 -13.70 -3.27
C ALA A 86 1.62 -14.26 -3.05
N ASN A 87 2.20 -14.81 -4.11
CA ASN A 87 3.55 -15.35 -4.11
C ASN A 87 4.40 -14.57 -5.13
N THR A 88 5.57 -14.10 -4.71
CA THR A 88 6.55 -13.46 -5.58
C THR A 88 7.87 -14.19 -5.46
N GLN A 89 8.37 -14.72 -6.56
CA GLN A 89 9.71 -15.30 -6.67
C GLN A 89 10.58 -14.40 -7.53
N SER A 90 11.80 -14.11 -7.09
CA SER A 90 12.69 -13.23 -7.86
C SER A 90 14.15 -13.62 -7.74
N VAL A 91 14.88 -13.37 -8.83
CA VAL A 91 16.33 -13.44 -8.90
C VAL A 91 16.84 -12.11 -9.42
N GLY A 92 17.79 -11.51 -8.71
CA GLY A 92 18.47 -10.28 -9.11
C GLY A 92 19.98 -10.49 -9.15
N ASP A 93 20.58 -10.19 -10.28
CA ASP A 93 22.02 -10.25 -10.54
C ASP A 93 22.57 -8.84 -10.70
N TYR A 94 23.50 -8.47 -9.83
CA TYR A 94 24.06 -7.13 -9.75
C TYR A 94 25.56 -7.16 -9.96
N ASN A 95 26.05 -6.43 -10.96
CA ASN A 95 27.48 -6.29 -11.29
C ASN A 95 27.92 -4.84 -11.11
N GLY A 96 29.10 -4.64 -10.55
CA GLY A 96 29.67 -3.29 -10.42
C GLY A 96 30.56 -3.11 -9.23
N LYS A 97 30.72 -1.85 -8.82
CA LYS A 97 31.56 -1.44 -7.69
C LYS A 97 30.78 -1.46 -6.37
N ASN A 98 31.41 -1.99 -5.34
CA ASN A 98 30.93 -1.88 -3.97
C ASN A 98 32.12 -1.95 -3.02
N SER A 99 32.19 -1.04 -2.05
CA SER A 99 33.27 -0.97 -1.07
C SER A 99 33.46 -2.22 -0.20
N ILE A 100 32.54 -3.18 -0.27
CA ILE A 100 32.70 -4.49 0.40
C ILE A 100 33.59 -5.46 -0.38
N PHE A 101 33.78 -5.24 -1.69
CA PHE A 101 34.62 -6.08 -2.54
C PHE A 101 36.12 -5.74 -2.41
N SER A 102 36.99 -6.60 -2.93
CA SER A 102 38.43 -6.42 -2.83
C SER A 102 38.92 -5.16 -3.55
N ASP A 103 39.76 -4.39 -2.89
CA ASP A 103 40.42 -3.20 -3.43
C ASP A 103 41.37 -3.53 -4.58
N ASP A 104 41.97 -4.75 -4.59
CA ASP A 104 42.92 -5.22 -5.61
C ASP A 104 42.34 -5.15 -7.02
N TYR A 105 41.00 -5.21 -7.13
CA TYR A 105 40.27 -5.14 -8.40
C TYR A 105 39.26 -3.98 -8.41
N GLU A 106 39.64 -2.82 -7.93
CA GLU A 106 38.84 -1.58 -7.92
C GLU A 106 37.46 -1.74 -7.26
N ASN A 107 37.33 -2.61 -6.27
CA ASN A 107 36.07 -2.94 -5.61
C ASN A 107 34.99 -3.49 -6.56
N LEU A 108 35.41 -4.16 -7.65
CA LEU A 108 34.49 -4.80 -8.59
C LEU A 108 34.01 -6.16 -8.06
N GLY A 109 32.75 -6.46 -8.30
CA GLY A 109 32.19 -7.75 -7.90
C GLY A 109 30.77 -7.96 -8.42
N PHE A 110 30.19 -9.03 -7.91
CA PHE A 110 28.87 -9.52 -8.28
C PHE A 110 28.06 -9.89 -7.04
N THR A 111 26.79 -9.57 -7.03
CA THR A 111 25.83 -9.99 -6.01
C THR A 111 24.64 -10.66 -6.68
N ARG A 112 24.35 -11.91 -6.30
CA ARG A 112 23.09 -12.59 -6.64
C ARG A 112 22.17 -12.60 -5.41
N ARG A 113 20.94 -12.12 -5.61
CA ARG A 113 19.88 -12.20 -4.61
C ARG A 113 18.73 -13.01 -5.16
N GLN A 114 18.41 -14.10 -4.47
CA GLN A 114 17.24 -14.93 -4.72
C GLN A 114 16.27 -14.77 -3.55
N GLN A 115 15.00 -14.56 -3.83
CA GLN A 115 14.01 -14.28 -2.81
C GLN A 115 12.64 -14.80 -3.22
N THR A 116 11.95 -15.43 -2.27
CA THR A 116 10.53 -15.78 -2.37
C THR A 116 9.78 -15.07 -1.24
N ASN A 117 8.71 -14.39 -1.58
CA ASN A 117 7.74 -13.85 -0.63
C ASN A 117 6.41 -14.57 -0.86
N ASP A 118 5.91 -15.23 0.15
CA ASP A 118 4.64 -15.97 0.12
C ASP A 118 3.71 -15.40 1.19
N ASN A 119 2.63 -14.76 0.75
CA ASN A 119 1.73 -14.02 1.63
C ASN A 119 0.30 -14.52 1.45
N MET A 120 -0.39 -14.75 2.55
CA MET A 120 -1.79 -15.18 2.56
C MET A 120 -2.61 -14.30 3.50
N LEU A 121 -3.76 -13.86 3.03
CA LEU A 121 -4.79 -13.18 3.82
C LEU A 121 -6.09 -14.00 3.75
N ILE A 122 -6.65 -14.33 4.89
CA ILE A 122 -7.98 -14.94 5.02
C ILE A 122 -8.84 -14.01 5.86
N VAL A 123 -9.97 -13.59 5.30
CA VAL A 123 -10.97 -12.72 5.96
C VAL A 123 -12.26 -13.49 6.15
N ASN A 124 -12.71 -13.60 7.39
CA ASN A 124 -14.03 -14.12 7.74
C ASN A 124 -14.83 -12.97 8.35
N GLN A 125 -15.99 -12.66 7.79
CA GLN A 125 -16.80 -11.54 8.26
C GLN A 125 -18.27 -11.93 8.34
N LEU A 126 -18.85 -11.79 9.52
CA LEU A 126 -20.28 -11.94 9.78
C LEU A 126 -20.85 -10.57 10.14
N MET A 127 -21.86 -10.15 9.41
CA MET A 127 -22.52 -8.85 9.59
C MET A 127 -24.02 -9.06 9.72
N THR A 128 -24.66 -8.26 10.56
CA THR A 128 -26.12 -8.25 10.66
C THR A 128 -26.65 -6.84 10.85
N ASN A 129 -27.78 -6.57 10.21
CA ASN A 129 -28.62 -5.43 10.52
C ASN A 129 -30.00 -5.99 10.92
N TRP A 130 -30.35 -5.83 12.20
CA TRP A 130 -31.53 -6.43 12.77
C TRP A 130 -32.55 -5.37 13.20
N GLY A 131 -33.66 -5.28 12.52
CA GLY A 131 -34.72 -4.33 12.87
C GLY A 131 -35.46 -4.76 14.15
N LEU A 132 -35.19 -4.10 15.27
CA LEU A 132 -35.85 -4.38 16.55
C LEU A 132 -37.26 -3.82 16.61
N THR A 133 -37.42 -2.58 16.14
CA THR A 133 -38.73 -1.93 15.95
C THR A 133 -38.75 -1.25 14.58
N LYS A 134 -39.81 -0.56 14.20
CA LYS A 134 -39.84 0.23 12.95
C LYS A 134 -38.74 1.29 12.90
N SER A 135 -38.41 1.89 14.06
CA SER A 135 -37.46 2.99 14.18
C SER A 135 -36.12 2.57 14.77
N LEU A 136 -36.00 1.39 15.38
CA LEU A 136 -34.77 0.94 16.07
C LEU A 136 -34.22 -0.30 15.36
N SER A 137 -32.95 -0.28 15.01
CA SER A 137 -32.20 -1.43 14.51
C SER A 137 -30.88 -1.63 15.24
N LEU A 138 -30.46 -2.89 15.33
CA LEU A 138 -29.13 -3.30 15.77
C LEU A 138 -28.26 -3.52 14.53
N ASP A 139 -27.10 -2.85 14.49
CA ASP A 139 -26.01 -3.11 13.53
C ASP A 139 -24.88 -3.78 14.30
N ALA A 140 -24.65 -5.06 14.02
CA ALA A 140 -23.62 -5.83 14.68
C ALA A 140 -22.79 -6.62 13.66
N GLY A 141 -21.56 -6.95 14.04
CA GLY A 141 -20.70 -7.76 13.19
C GLY A 141 -19.43 -8.16 13.91
N ALA A 142 -18.82 -9.22 13.37
CA ALA A 142 -17.49 -9.66 13.76
C ALA A 142 -16.71 -10.04 12.51
N SER A 143 -15.41 -9.71 12.49
CA SER A 143 -14.49 -10.24 11.49
C SER A 143 -13.26 -10.81 12.16
N TYR A 144 -12.84 -11.98 11.68
CA TYR A 144 -11.58 -12.60 12.07
C TYR A 144 -10.72 -12.75 10.83
N ASN A 145 -9.59 -12.05 10.83
CA ASN A 145 -8.67 -11.97 9.72
C ASN A 145 -7.35 -12.61 10.12
N MET A 146 -6.81 -13.45 9.25
CA MET A 146 -5.50 -14.09 9.40
C MET A 146 -4.58 -13.62 8.30
N VAL A 147 -3.42 -13.09 8.66
CA VAL A 147 -2.36 -12.74 7.73
C VAL A 147 -1.16 -13.64 7.99
N LYS A 148 -0.66 -14.28 6.94
CA LYS A 148 0.57 -15.07 7.00
C LYS A 148 1.54 -14.56 5.95
N GLY A 149 2.77 -14.30 6.37
CA GLY A 149 3.85 -13.88 5.51
C GLY A 149 5.07 -14.78 5.70
N TYR A 150 5.59 -15.33 4.61
CA TYR A 150 6.77 -16.20 4.64
C TYR A 150 7.81 -15.68 3.68
N GLU A 151 9.05 -15.63 4.14
CA GLU A 151 10.23 -15.51 3.31
C GLU A 151 11.06 -16.80 3.55
N PRO A 152 10.76 -17.89 2.81
CA PRO A 152 11.20 -19.23 3.18
C PRO A 152 12.71 -19.46 2.98
N ASP A 153 13.37 -18.74 2.10
CA ASP A 153 14.81 -18.87 1.86
C ASP A 153 15.33 -17.72 0.98
N ARG A 154 15.57 -16.57 1.56
CA ARG A 154 16.30 -15.51 0.84
C ARG A 154 17.78 -15.80 0.86
N ARG A 155 18.42 -15.81 -0.32
CA ARG A 155 19.86 -16.01 -0.50
C ARG A 155 20.50 -14.73 -1.03
N ILE A 156 21.60 -14.35 -0.43
CA ILE A 156 22.47 -13.27 -0.93
C ILE A 156 23.89 -13.84 -1.06
N ASN A 157 24.40 -13.85 -2.27
CA ASN A 157 25.71 -14.35 -2.61
C ASN A 157 26.55 -13.22 -3.17
N ASN A 158 27.68 -12.94 -2.54
CA ASN A 158 28.61 -11.89 -2.92
C ASN A 158 29.93 -12.51 -3.42
N LEU A 159 30.34 -12.11 -4.61
CA LEU A 159 31.57 -12.53 -5.23
C LEU A 159 32.41 -11.30 -5.56
N THR A 160 33.69 -11.35 -5.27
CA THR A 160 34.63 -10.29 -5.65
C THR A 160 35.37 -10.68 -6.93
N LYS A 161 35.72 -9.68 -7.75
CA LYS A 161 36.53 -9.90 -8.95
C LYS A 161 37.89 -10.46 -8.56
N ALA A 162 38.45 -11.34 -9.39
CA ALA A 162 39.77 -11.96 -9.25
C ALA A 162 40.45 -12.02 -10.64
N GLU A 163 41.72 -12.44 -10.70
CA GLU A 163 42.50 -12.52 -11.93
C GLU A 163 41.79 -13.40 -12.98
N ASP A 164 41.40 -14.62 -12.59
CA ASP A 164 40.75 -15.60 -13.43
C ASP A 164 39.23 -15.72 -13.22
N GLY A 165 38.50 -14.59 -13.14
CA GLY A 165 37.06 -14.61 -12.94
C GLY A 165 36.62 -13.98 -11.64
N TYR A 166 35.99 -14.75 -10.75
CA TYR A 166 35.47 -14.32 -9.48
C TYR A 166 35.87 -15.27 -8.35
N THR A 167 35.81 -14.80 -7.12
CA THR A 167 35.93 -15.63 -5.93
C THR A 167 34.84 -15.28 -4.93
N LEU A 168 34.46 -16.22 -4.08
CA LEU A 168 33.56 -15.92 -2.96
C LEU A 168 34.17 -14.82 -2.09
N LEU A 169 33.38 -13.80 -1.79
CA LEU A 169 33.83 -12.73 -0.90
C LEU A 169 34.10 -13.31 0.50
N ARG A 170 35.31 -13.07 1.00
CA ARG A 170 35.71 -13.52 2.35
C ARG A 170 34.91 -12.82 3.44
N GLY A 171 34.92 -13.40 4.63
CA GLY A 171 34.24 -12.86 5.79
C GLY A 171 32.73 -13.20 5.79
N ASN A 172 31.97 -12.48 6.55
CA ASN A 172 30.54 -12.70 6.82
C ASN A 172 29.67 -12.10 5.70
N SER A 173 29.81 -12.60 4.49
CA SER A 173 29.30 -11.97 3.26
C SER A 173 28.23 -12.76 2.53
N GLN A 174 28.10 -14.04 2.82
CA GLN A 174 27.05 -14.91 2.23
C GLN A 174 25.92 -15.05 3.24
N GLN A 175 24.67 -14.95 2.78
CA GLN A 175 23.52 -14.94 3.68
C GLN A 175 22.41 -15.88 3.21
N ARG A 176 21.85 -16.61 4.15
CA ARG A 176 20.52 -17.26 4.01
C ARG A 176 19.61 -16.76 5.10
N TYR A 177 18.39 -16.42 4.74
CA TYR A 177 17.43 -15.79 5.61
C TYR A 177 16.06 -16.43 5.47
N PHE A 178 15.43 -16.68 6.60
CA PHE A 178 14.11 -17.28 6.71
C PHE A 178 13.26 -16.42 7.64
N SER A 179 12.05 -16.07 7.26
CA SER A 179 11.14 -15.38 8.19
C SER A 179 9.70 -15.84 8.06
N THR A 180 8.99 -15.71 9.17
CA THR A 180 7.55 -15.93 9.28
C THR A 180 6.91 -14.74 9.97
N LEU A 181 5.76 -14.33 9.47
CA LEU A 181 4.84 -13.38 10.07
C LEU A 181 3.49 -14.06 10.19
N ASP A 182 2.95 -14.12 11.39
CA ASP A 182 1.60 -14.58 11.67
C ASP A 182 0.85 -13.47 12.41
N GLU A 183 -0.20 -12.91 11.79
CA GLU A 183 -1.06 -11.89 12.39
C GLU A 183 -2.50 -12.38 12.45
N ASP A 184 -3.08 -12.32 13.64
CA ASP A 184 -4.50 -12.52 13.91
C ASP A 184 -5.15 -11.18 14.26
N ASP A 185 -6.21 -10.79 13.55
CA ASP A 185 -6.93 -9.53 13.73
C ASP A 185 -8.42 -9.78 13.92
N LEU A 186 -8.90 -9.73 15.15
CA LEU A 186 -10.30 -9.83 15.52
C LEU A 186 -10.92 -8.42 15.64
N ASN A 187 -11.95 -8.17 14.84
CA ASN A 187 -12.74 -6.95 14.93
C ASN A 187 -14.18 -7.30 15.32
N VAL A 188 -14.75 -6.56 16.25
CA VAL A 188 -16.14 -6.69 16.66
C VAL A 188 -16.82 -5.33 16.66
N LYS A 189 -18.09 -5.29 16.31
CA LYS A 189 -18.93 -4.09 16.43
C LYS A 189 -20.33 -4.46 16.90
N ALA A 190 -20.93 -3.58 17.70
CA ALA A 190 -22.34 -3.63 18.05
C ALA A 190 -22.85 -2.20 18.27
N GLY A 191 -23.89 -1.82 17.58
CA GLY A 191 -24.46 -0.48 17.67
C GLY A 191 -25.96 -0.47 17.44
N LEU A 192 -26.63 0.44 18.11
CA LEU A 192 -28.05 0.71 17.92
C LEU A 192 -28.22 1.94 17.02
N VAL A 193 -29.12 1.85 16.08
CA VAL A 193 -29.49 2.93 15.16
C VAL A 193 -30.96 3.26 15.39
N TYR A 194 -31.22 4.46 15.89
CA TYR A 194 -32.57 4.97 16.09
C TYR A 194 -32.92 6.01 15.02
N ARG A 195 -33.92 5.72 14.18
CA ARG A 195 -34.45 6.66 13.18
C ARG A 195 -35.38 7.66 13.88
N LEU A 196 -35.09 8.96 13.69
CA LEU A 196 -35.82 10.03 14.35
C LEU A 196 -37.18 10.30 13.73
N LYS A 197 -37.36 9.99 12.44
CA LYS A 197 -38.60 10.15 11.69
C LYS A 197 -38.90 8.88 10.90
N ASP A 198 -40.17 8.51 10.84
CA ASP A 198 -40.65 7.26 10.19
C ASP A 198 -40.82 7.42 8.67
N ASN A 199 -40.16 8.41 8.07
CA ASN A 199 -40.21 8.69 6.64
C ASN A 199 -38.96 8.15 5.95
N ILE A 200 -39.15 7.33 4.91
CA ILE A 200 -38.07 6.68 4.14
C ILE A 200 -37.15 7.71 3.46
N GLU A 201 -37.65 8.90 3.15
CA GLU A 201 -36.86 9.99 2.53
C GLU A 201 -35.99 10.76 3.52
N GLU A 202 -36.23 10.60 4.81
CA GLU A 202 -35.46 11.32 5.85
C GLU A 202 -34.34 10.46 6.42
N ILE A 203 -33.13 10.98 6.35
CA ILE A 203 -31.89 10.30 6.80
C ILE A 203 -31.59 10.57 8.29
N SER A 204 -32.49 11.24 9.03
CA SER A 204 -32.25 11.62 10.42
C SER A 204 -32.22 10.40 11.33
N ASN A 205 -31.09 10.21 12.00
CA ASN A 205 -30.88 9.09 12.92
C ASN A 205 -29.86 9.42 14.00
N VAL A 206 -29.92 8.67 15.09
CA VAL A 206 -28.89 8.65 16.13
C VAL A 206 -28.33 7.24 16.20
N ARG A 207 -27.03 7.14 16.31
CA ARG A 207 -26.29 5.88 16.45
C ARG A 207 -25.43 5.94 17.68
N PHE A 208 -25.35 4.84 18.41
CA PHE A 208 -24.38 4.68 19.49
C PHE A 208 -23.98 3.21 19.57
N GLY A 209 -22.75 2.98 19.93
CA GLY A 209 -22.28 1.61 19.97
C GLY A 209 -20.84 1.47 20.41
N TYR A 210 -20.39 0.26 20.29
CA TYR A 210 -19.05 -0.19 20.62
C TYR A 210 -18.38 -0.82 19.41
N THR A 211 -17.05 -0.60 19.27
CA THR A 211 -16.18 -1.37 18.39
C THR A 211 -14.93 -1.81 19.15
N GLY A 212 -14.50 -3.04 18.94
CA GLY A 212 -13.24 -3.58 19.46
C GLY A 212 -12.36 -4.08 18.33
N ARG A 213 -11.05 -3.84 18.43
CA ARG A 213 -10.04 -4.42 17.54
C ARG A 213 -8.91 -5.00 18.36
N PHE A 214 -8.59 -6.28 18.11
CA PHE A 214 -7.61 -7.07 18.83
C PHE A 214 -6.68 -7.71 17.81
N VAL A 215 -5.41 -7.30 17.82
CA VAL A 215 -4.39 -7.79 16.90
C VAL A 215 -3.28 -8.44 17.69
N ASP A 216 -2.86 -9.62 17.24
CA ASP A 216 -1.67 -10.33 17.72
C ASP A 216 -0.78 -10.60 16.48
N ASP A 217 0.37 -9.92 16.42
CA ASP A 217 1.32 -9.96 15.30
C ASP A 217 2.63 -10.58 15.82
N ASN A 218 2.94 -11.77 15.34
CA ASN A 218 4.11 -12.56 15.70
C ASN A 218 5.07 -12.67 14.52
N PHE A 219 6.25 -12.10 14.66
CA PHE A 219 7.32 -12.18 13.66
C PHE A 219 8.53 -12.92 14.18
N LYS A 220 9.07 -13.83 13.36
CA LYS A 220 10.34 -14.54 13.62
C LYS A 220 11.18 -14.55 12.37
N ALA A 221 12.48 -14.29 12.54
CA ALA A 221 13.45 -14.39 11.47
C ALA A 221 14.69 -15.14 11.95
N THR A 222 15.20 -16.02 11.11
CA THR A 222 16.49 -16.69 11.30
C THR A 222 17.39 -16.30 10.13
N GLU A 223 18.52 -15.70 10.46
CA GLU A 223 19.57 -15.35 9.50
C GLU A 223 20.78 -16.22 9.75
N TYR A 224 21.24 -16.89 8.70
CA TYR A 224 22.51 -17.59 8.68
C TYR A 224 23.48 -16.76 7.85
N ASN A 225 24.53 -16.25 8.49
CA ASN A 225 25.65 -15.62 7.83
C ASN A 225 26.78 -16.64 7.72
N LEU A 226 27.25 -16.86 6.49
CA LEU A 226 28.32 -17.78 6.22
C LEU A 226 29.61 -17.00 6.02
N THR A 227 30.52 -17.21 6.96
CA THR A 227 31.89 -16.68 6.86
C THR A 227 32.72 -17.60 6.00
N VAL A 228 33.21 -17.08 4.87
CA VAL A 228 34.04 -17.82 3.92
C VAL A 228 35.49 -17.82 4.41
N GLY A 229 36.01 -18.99 4.71
CA GLY A 229 37.40 -19.20 5.12
C GLY A 229 38.35 -19.55 3.96
N HIS A 230 37.88 -20.37 3.03
CA HIS A 230 38.61 -20.78 1.84
C HIS A 230 38.08 -20.08 0.59
N VAL A 231 38.95 -19.76 -0.35
CA VAL A 231 38.63 -19.06 -1.59
C VAL A 231 38.83 -20.00 -2.78
N SER A 232 37.77 -20.27 -3.53
CA SER A 232 37.83 -20.99 -4.80
C SER A 232 37.58 -20.05 -5.96
N ALA A 233 38.31 -20.24 -7.05
CA ALA A 233 38.07 -19.54 -8.30
C ALA A 233 36.76 -19.99 -8.93
N ILE A 234 35.94 -19.04 -9.39
CA ILE A 234 34.69 -19.23 -10.09
C ILE A 234 34.87 -18.61 -11.48
N PRO A 235 35.18 -19.43 -12.51
CA PRO A 235 35.55 -18.91 -13.82
C PRO A 235 34.40 -18.21 -14.53
N SER A 236 33.17 -18.67 -14.36
CA SER A 236 31.98 -18.12 -15.00
C SER A 236 30.84 -17.92 -14.01
N LEU A 237 30.04 -16.85 -14.22
CA LEU A 237 28.79 -16.59 -13.48
C LEU A 237 27.59 -17.31 -14.10
N ASP A 238 27.71 -17.78 -15.36
CA ASP A 238 26.58 -18.38 -16.09
C ASP A 238 26.19 -19.75 -15.52
N ASP A 239 27.19 -20.54 -15.12
CA ASP A 239 26.98 -21.85 -14.48
C ASP A 239 27.13 -21.81 -12.95
N PHE A 240 27.08 -20.60 -12.36
CA PHE A 240 27.29 -20.45 -10.94
C PHE A 240 26.12 -20.92 -10.12
N SER A 241 26.33 -22.02 -9.37
CA SER A 241 25.46 -22.46 -8.29
C SER A 241 26.25 -22.50 -6.99
N LEU A 242 25.86 -21.67 -6.03
CA LEU A 242 26.51 -21.69 -4.73
C LEU A 242 26.18 -22.97 -3.94
N ASP A 243 25.09 -23.60 -4.24
CA ASP A 243 24.68 -24.87 -3.61
C ASP A 243 25.72 -25.98 -3.83
N ASP A 244 26.48 -25.94 -4.92
CA ASP A 244 27.58 -26.88 -5.19
C ASP A 244 28.73 -26.73 -4.19
N TYR A 245 28.89 -25.54 -3.61
CA TYR A 245 29.92 -25.26 -2.60
C TYR A 245 29.44 -25.53 -1.18
N TYR A 246 28.14 -25.52 -0.91
CA TYR A 246 27.54 -25.76 0.41
C TYR A 246 27.31 -27.26 0.67
N ASN A 247 28.36 -28.03 0.57
CA ASN A 247 28.34 -29.47 0.82
C ASN A 247 29.00 -29.82 2.17
N GLN A 248 28.77 -31.05 2.63
CA GLN A 248 29.25 -31.52 3.93
C GLN A 248 30.78 -31.52 4.02
N GLU A 249 31.47 -31.81 2.94
CA GLU A 249 32.94 -31.85 2.87
C GLU A 249 33.55 -30.46 3.09
N ASN A 250 33.00 -29.44 2.41
CA ASN A 250 33.46 -28.06 2.55
C ASN A 250 33.18 -27.49 3.94
N PHE A 251 32.06 -27.85 4.55
CA PHE A 251 31.78 -27.50 5.94
C PHE A 251 32.73 -28.22 6.93
N ALA A 252 33.01 -29.49 6.72
CA ALA A 252 33.92 -30.26 7.55
C ALA A 252 35.39 -29.77 7.44
N SER A 253 35.74 -29.17 6.29
CA SER A 253 37.08 -28.63 6.03
C SER A 253 37.23 -27.15 6.39
N ASP A 254 36.31 -26.57 7.17
CA ASP A 254 36.31 -25.17 7.60
C ASP A 254 36.24 -24.14 6.44
N TRP A 255 35.75 -24.55 5.24
CA TRP A 255 35.53 -23.61 4.16
C TRP A 255 34.50 -22.54 4.55
N PHE A 256 33.51 -22.95 5.33
CA PHE A 256 32.46 -22.08 5.81
C PHE A 256 32.27 -22.21 7.32
N LYS A 257 32.10 -21.07 7.99
CA LYS A 257 31.61 -21.01 9.37
C LYS A 257 30.25 -20.36 9.37
N ILE A 258 29.30 -20.99 10.07
CA ILE A 258 27.92 -20.50 10.13
C ILE A 258 27.73 -19.71 11.42
N GLN A 259 27.26 -18.49 11.29
CA GLN A 259 26.73 -17.70 12.39
C GLN A 259 25.23 -17.62 12.26
N LYS A 260 24.50 -18.11 13.25
CA LYS A 260 23.04 -18.04 13.32
C LYS A 260 22.62 -16.84 14.15
N ASN A 261 21.75 -15.99 13.60
CA ASN A 261 21.09 -14.91 14.31
C ASN A 261 19.58 -15.19 14.31
N LEU A 262 18.94 -14.97 15.45
CA LEU A 262 17.50 -15.10 15.62
C LEU A 262 16.95 -13.75 16.02
N ASP A 263 16.03 -13.23 15.25
CA ASP A 263 15.29 -12.01 15.54
C ASP A 263 13.80 -12.33 15.68
N GLU A 264 13.18 -11.84 16.74
CA GLU A 264 11.75 -12.02 16.96
C GLU A 264 11.13 -10.76 17.57
N TYR A 265 9.88 -10.49 17.22
CA TYR A 265 9.05 -9.53 17.91
C TYR A 265 7.58 -10.00 17.94
N ILE A 266 6.87 -9.53 18.97
CA ILE A 266 5.43 -9.72 19.14
C ILE A 266 4.83 -8.34 19.35
N VAL A 267 3.79 -7.99 18.57
CA VAL A 267 3.03 -6.75 18.75
C VAL A 267 1.57 -7.10 19.04
N LYS A 268 1.14 -6.78 20.25
CA LYS A 268 -0.27 -6.88 20.64
C LYS A 268 -0.91 -5.50 20.61
N LYS A 269 -2.06 -5.38 19.95
CA LYS A 269 -2.80 -4.13 19.84
C LYS A 269 -4.25 -4.34 20.24
N ASN A 270 -4.67 -3.69 21.29
CA ASN A 270 -6.04 -3.71 21.77
C ASN A 270 -6.64 -2.30 21.67
N ILE A 271 -7.74 -2.15 20.93
CA ILE A 271 -8.45 -0.89 20.79
C ILE A 271 -9.90 -1.11 21.17
N HIS A 272 -10.32 -0.45 22.22
CA HIS A 272 -11.72 -0.41 22.64
C HIS A 272 -12.30 0.95 22.32
N SER A 273 -13.43 0.98 21.64
CA SER A 273 -14.06 2.21 21.18
C SER A 273 -15.53 2.27 21.58
N ALA A 274 -15.95 3.40 22.10
CA ALA A 274 -17.37 3.75 22.24
C ALA A 274 -17.66 4.95 21.35
N TYR A 275 -18.80 4.97 20.67
CA TYR A 275 -19.17 6.07 19.80
C TYR A 275 -20.64 6.47 19.93
N ALA A 276 -20.90 7.75 19.69
CA ALA A 276 -22.21 8.32 19.48
C ALA A 276 -22.18 9.22 18.24
N GLU A 277 -23.17 9.10 17.39
CA GLU A 277 -23.31 9.85 16.15
C GLU A 277 -24.76 10.25 15.94
N ALA A 278 -24.99 11.48 15.51
CA ALA A 278 -26.32 11.97 15.14
C ALA A 278 -26.29 12.58 13.75
N THR A 279 -27.11 12.08 12.85
CA THR A 279 -27.38 12.70 11.56
C THR A 279 -28.76 13.34 11.63
N TYR A 280 -28.84 14.62 11.29
CA TYR A 280 -30.10 15.33 11.29
C TYR A 280 -30.28 16.17 10.02
N GLN A 281 -31.40 15.97 9.36
CA GLN A 281 -31.81 16.75 8.21
C GLN A 281 -32.80 17.84 8.66
N PHE A 282 -32.29 19.08 8.82
CA PHE A 282 -33.12 20.22 9.25
C PHE A 282 -34.15 20.61 8.19
N THR A 283 -33.71 20.56 6.92
CA THR A 283 -34.52 20.84 5.73
C THR A 283 -34.00 19.95 4.60
N PRO A 284 -34.70 19.83 3.46
CA PRO A 284 -34.16 19.11 2.28
C PRO A 284 -32.78 19.63 1.83
N ARG A 285 -32.41 20.85 2.21
CA ARG A 285 -31.14 21.49 1.86
C ARG A 285 -30.02 21.29 2.89
N TRP A 286 -30.34 21.16 4.17
CA TRP A 286 -29.36 21.16 5.25
C TRP A 286 -29.34 19.81 5.95
N ILE A 287 -28.18 19.16 5.92
CA ILE A 287 -27.92 17.90 6.60
C ILE A 287 -26.67 18.10 7.47
N VAL A 288 -26.78 17.78 8.74
CA VAL A 288 -25.68 17.83 9.71
C VAL A 288 -25.45 16.42 10.25
N ASN A 289 -24.19 16.03 10.35
CA ASN A 289 -23.76 14.83 11.05
C ASN A 289 -22.73 15.24 12.12
N LEU A 290 -23.00 14.89 13.34
CA LEU A 290 -22.11 15.08 14.49
C LEU A 290 -21.73 13.74 15.05
N GLY A 291 -20.46 13.53 15.30
CA GLY A 291 -19.95 12.29 15.89
C GLY A 291 -18.95 12.58 17.01
N LEU A 292 -18.97 11.72 18.01
CA LEU A 292 -17.94 11.64 19.03
C LEU A 292 -17.58 10.17 19.23
N LYS A 293 -16.31 9.86 19.09
CA LYS A 293 -15.75 8.53 19.35
C LYS A 293 -14.69 8.63 20.44
N TYR A 294 -14.73 7.75 21.39
CA TYR A 294 -13.70 7.57 22.40
C TYR A 294 -12.99 6.25 22.12
N ASP A 295 -11.66 6.29 21.97
CA ASP A 295 -10.82 5.12 21.77
C ASP A 295 -9.83 4.99 22.92
N LYS A 296 -9.84 3.83 23.57
CA LYS A 296 -8.77 3.39 24.46
C LYS A 296 -7.84 2.46 23.69
N VAL A 297 -6.60 2.91 23.50
CA VAL A 297 -5.57 2.21 22.73
C VAL A 297 -4.52 1.68 23.68
N ASP A 298 -4.21 0.38 23.53
CA ASP A 298 -3.12 -0.29 24.22
C ASP A 298 -2.32 -1.10 23.19
N ILE A 299 -1.03 -0.76 23.05
CA ILE A 299 -0.08 -1.48 22.17
C ILE A 299 1.08 -1.93 23.03
N GLU A 300 1.38 -3.21 23.01
CA GLU A 300 2.53 -3.82 23.65
C GLU A 300 3.45 -4.40 22.57
N VAL A 301 4.75 -4.12 22.67
CA VAL A 301 5.77 -4.57 21.73
C VAL A 301 6.86 -5.25 22.52
N ASP A 302 6.95 -6.58 22.41
CA ASP A 302 8.06 -7.38 22.92
C ASP A 302 9.01 -7.70 21.78
N TYR A 303 10.32 -7.52 22.00
CA TYR A 303 11.31 -7.83 20.97
C TYR A 303 12.58 -8.42 21.54
N ASN A 304 13.21 -9.29 20.76
CA ASN A 304 14.50 -9.89 21.01
C ASN A 304 15.26 -9.96 19.67
N VAL A 305 16.12 -8.99 19.40
CA VAL A 305 16.78 -8.83 18.11
C VAL A 305 18.31 -8.82 18.28
N ASN A 306 18.99 -9.63 17.47
CA ASN A 306 20.45 -9.80 17.55
C ASN A 306 21.20 -8.63 16.89
N ARG A 307 20.74 -8.16 15.74
CA ARG A 307 21.35 -7.00 15.08
C ARG A 307 20.80 -5.71 15.68
N GLY A 308 21.62 -5.02 16.41
CA GLY A 308 21.23 -3.86 17.21
C GLY A 308 21.24 -4.15 18.72
N GLY A 309 21.41 -5.44 19.09
CA GLY A 309 21.77 -5.89 20.44
C GLY A 309 20.75 -5.57 21.51
N SER A 310 19.44 -5.66 21.22
CA SER A 310 18.44 -5.29 22.20
C SER A 310 17.35 -6.35 22.39
N LYS A 311 17.14 -6.68 23.65
CA LYS A 311 15.92 -7.30 24.14
C LYS A 311 15.17 -6.25 24.94
N GLY A 312 13.89 -6.09 24.69
CA GLY A 312 13.11 -5.10 25.41
C GLY A 312 11.60 -5.26 25.20
N ASN A 313 10.90 -4.42 25.93
CA ASN A 313 9.46 -4.25 25.85
C ASN A 313 9.17 -2.75 25.77
N ASN A 314 8.18 -2.38 24.98
CA ASN A 314 7.65 -1.03 24.94
C ASN A 314 6.12 -1.06 24.90
N THR A 315 5.49 -0.08 25.55
CA THR A 315 4.03 0.03 25.59
C THR A 315 3.57 1.43 25.17
N ILE A 316 2.48 1.49 24.41
CA ILE A 316 1.77 2.73 24.07
C ILE A 316 0.36 2.61 24.64
N GLN A 317 0.07 3.38 25.68
CA GLN A 317 -1.26 3.47 26.27
C GLN A 317 -1.79 4.88 26.07
N LYS A 318 -2.92 5.01 25.40
CA LYS A 318 -3.46 6.33 25.07
C LYS A 318 -4.98 6.32 24.92
N ASP A 319 -5.60 7.35 25.45
CA ASP A 319 -7.01 7.64 25.31
C ASP A 319 -7.22 8.75 24.28
N TYR A 320 -8.19 8.57 23.39
CA TYR A 320 -8.50 9.53 22.35
C TYR A 320 -9.97 9.94 22.40
N PHE A 321 -10.22 11.24 22.39
CA PHE A 321 -11.52 11.83 22.08
C PHE A 321 -11.48 12.36 20.65
N LEU A 322 -12.36 11.83 19.80
CA LEU A 322 -12.35 11.99 18.35
C LEU A 322 -13.68 12.62 17.89
N PRO A 323 -13.85 13.94 18.03
CA PRO A 323 -15.02 14.63 17.50
C PRO A 323 -14.98 14.68 15.98
N SER A 324 -16.17 14.65 15.37
CA SER A 324 -16.37 14.85 13.93
C SER A 324 -17.62 15.68 13.66
N LEU A 325 -17.52 16.54 12.65
CA LEU A 325 -18.61 17.34 12.10
C LEU A 325 -18.62 17.18 10.59
N ASN A 326 -19.77 16.85 10.03
CA ASN A 326 -20.01 16.94 8.59
C ASN A 326 -21.28 17.77 8.37
N LEU A 327 -21.18 18.80 7.55
CA LEU A 327 -22.27 19.66 7.15
C LEU A 327 -22.43 19.58 5.64
N LYS A 328 -23.63 19.29 5.16
CA LYS A 328 -23.98 19.34 3.75
C LYS A 328 -25.07 20.38 3.53
N TYR A 329 -24.84 21.25 2.55
CA TYR A 329 -25.81 22.23 2.08
C TYR A 329 -26.08 22.07 0.59
N ASN A 330 -27.29 21.70 0.21
CA ASN A 330 -27.77 21.66 -1.15
C ASN A 330 -28.33 23.05 -1.51
N LEU A 331 -27.53 23.87 -2.22
CA LEU A 331 -28.00 25.18 -2.68
C LEU A 331 -29.19 25.04 -3.64
N ASN A 332 -29.08 24.08 -4.56
CA ASN A 332 -30.12 23.62 -5.48
C ASN A 332 -29.79 22.19 -5.93
N ASP A 333 -30.58 21.62 -6.85
CA ASP A 333 -30.44 20.25 -7.34
C ASP A 333 -29.09 19.99 -8.06
N LYS A 334 -28.39 21.05 -8.47
CA LYS A 334 -27.11 20.95 -9.18
C LYS A 334 -25.91 21.33 -8.33
N ASN A 335 -26.09 22.08 -7.26
CA ASN A 335 -25.00 22.59 -6.45
C ASN A 335 -25.11 22.15 -5.00
N SER A 336 -24.04 21.56 -4.48
CA SER A 336 -23.92 21.23 -3.07
C SER A 336 -22.57 21.67 -2.49
N PHE A 337 -22.60 22.09 -1.22
CA PHE A 337 -21.42 22.37 -0.41
C PHE A 337 -21.31 21.38 0.72
N ARG A 338 -20.08 21.01 1.08
CA ARG A 338 -19.80 20.15 2.23
C ARG A 338 -18.65 20.73 3.04
N LEU A 339 -18.82 20.75 4.34
CA LEU A 339 -17.78 21.07 5.30
C LEU A 339 -17.57 19.85 6.20
N GLY A 340 -16.32 19.37 6.28
CA GLY A 340 -15.90 18.31 7.17
C GLY A 340 -14.87 18.83 8.17
N ALA A 341 -15.02 18.52 9.45
CA ALA A 341 -14.00 18.76 10.45
C ALA A 341 -13.89 17.55 11.37
N SER A 342 -12.66 17.07 11.64
CA SER A 342 -12.48 15.89 12.49
C SER A 342 -11.11 15.87 13.17
N LYS A 343 -11.05 15.22 14.33
CA LYS A 343 -9.82 14.76 14.94
C LYS A 343 -9.68 13.26 14.73
N THR A 344 -8.51 12.82 14.29
CA THR A 344 -8.12 11.42 14.13
C THR A 344 -6.71 11.20 14.69
N TYR A 345 -6.24 9.95 14.70
CA TYR A 345 -4.86 9.64 15.08
C TYR A 345 -4.25 8.62 14.10
N THR A 346 -2.92 8.50 14.14
CA THR A 346 -2.16 7.48 13.41
C THR A 346 -1.28 6.72 14.40
N LEU A 347 -1.45 5.41 14.47
CA LEU A 347 -0.59 4.52 15.26
C LEU A 347 0.62 4.09 14.42
N PRO A 348 1.80 3.88 15.03
CA PRO A 348 2.90 3.25 14.34
C PRO A 348 2.54 1.82 13.93
N GLN A 349 3.07 1.39 12.78
CA GLN A 349 2.93 0.02 12.30
C GLN A 349 3.89 -0.91 13.07
N ALA A 350 3.61 -2.22 13.10
CA ALA A 350 4.46 -3.20 13.77
C ALA A 350 5.92 -3.12 13.29
N LYS A 351 6.15 -3.04 11.98
CA LYS A 351 7.49 -2.88 11.38
C LYS A 351 8.17 -1.56 11.75
N GLU A 352 7.42 -0.49 11.96
CA GLU A 352 7.98 0.83 12.32
C GLU A 352 8.45 0.87 13.77
N ILE A 353 7.71 0.18 14.67
CA ILE A 353 7.95 0.22 16.12
C ILE A 353 8.89 -0.91 16.59
N SER A 354 9.08 -1.96 15.81
CA SER A 354 9.96 -3.09 16.17
C SER A 354 11.38 -2.82 15.69
N PRO A 355 12.42 -2.90 16.56
CA PRO A 355 13.79 -2.53 16.20
C PRO A 355 14.50 -3.58 15.33
N TYR A 356 13.74 -4.43 14.68
CA TYR A 356 14.23 -5.43 13.75
C TYR A 356 14.87 -4.78 12.52
N ARG A 357 16.03 -5.31 12.08
CA ARG A 357 16.77 -4.82 10.91
C ARG A 357 16.57 -5.72 9.71
N TYR A 358 15.93 -5.19 8.69
CA TYR A 358 15.75 -5.85 7.39
C TYR A 358 16.83 -5.43 6.39
N VAL A 359 17.48 -6.41 5.74
CA VAL A 359 18.52 -6.18 4.73
C VAL A 359 17.86 -6.08 3.35
N GLY A 360 17.81 -4.87 2.81
CA GLY A 360 17.33 -4.58 1.47
C GLY A 360 18.42 -4.67 0.40
N VAL A 361 18.04 -4.62 -0.86
CA VAL A 361 18.99 -4.57 -1.99
C VAL A 361 19.70 -3.22 -2.03
N ASN A 362 18.94 -2.13 -1.92
CA ASN A 362 19.45 -0.77 -1.95
C ASN A 362 19.67 -0.22 -0.54
N PHE A 363 18.63 -0.23 0.28
CA PHE A 363 18.68 0.29 1.64
C PHE A 363 18.32 -0.79 2.66
N ASN A 364 19.05 -0.84 3.75
CA ASN A 364 18.62 -1.55 4.95
C ASN A 364 17.56 -0.71 5.66
N SER A 365 16.70 -1.34 6.45
CA SER A 365 15.70 -0.63 7.27
C SER A 365 15.62 -1.20 8.67
N GLN A 366 15.33 -0.34 9.66
CA GLN A 366 15.19 -0.73 11.06
C GLN A 366 14.09 0.08 11.71
N GLY A 367 13.21 -0.57 12.47
CA GLY A 367 12.18 0.12 13.23
C GLY A 367 12.73 0.83 14.47
N ASN A 368 11.89 1.67 15.09
CA ASN A 368 12.21 2.46 16.28
C ASN A 368 11.14 2.25 17.36
N PRO A 369 11.45 1.55 18.46
CA PRO A 369 10.48 1.27 19.52
C PRO A 369 10.00 2.52 20.29
N ASN A 370 10.67 3.65 20.14
CA ASN A 370 10.35 4.89 20.85
C ASN A 370 9.31 5.77 20.12
N LEU A 371 8.71 5.28 19.04
CA LEU A 371 7.71 6.03 18.27
C LEU A 371 6.46 6.32 19.10
N LYS A 372 5.95 7.53 18.91
CA LYS A 372 4.69 8.01 19.51
C LYS A 372 3.62 8.10 18.44
N PRO A 373 2.37 7.80 18.74
CA PRO A 373 1.25 8.04 17.83
C PRO A 373 1.13 9.51 17.44
N SER A 374 0.65 9.75 16.21
CA SER A 374 0.35 11.09 15.71
C SER A 374 -1.11 11.47 15.98
N ASP A 375 -1.37 12.73 16.36
CA ASP A 375 -2.71 13.32 16.38
C ASP A 375 -2.95 14.13 15.10
N ASN A 376 -4.08 13.91 14.42
CA ASN A 376 -4.42 14.57 13.18
C ASN A 376 -5.69 15.41 13.35
N TYR A 377 -5.66 16.69 12.95
CA TYR A 377 -6.80 17.58 12.87
C TYR A 377 -7.07 17.90 11.39
N ASN A 378 -8.26 17.60 10.93
CA ASN A 378 -8.64 17.70 9.53
C ASN A 378 -9.77 18.72 9.35
N LEU A 379 -9.68 19.50 8.28
CA LEU A 379 -10.72 20.43 7.83
C LEU A 379 -10.81 20.35 6.31
N ASP A 380 -12.01 20.09 5.78
CA ASP A 380 -12.28 19.95 4.38
C ASP A 380 -13.48 20.82 3.99
N LEU A 381 -13.37 21.53 2.87
CA LEU A 381 -14.45 22.28 2.25
C LEU A 381 -14.57 21.84 0.79
N LYS A 382 -15.76 21.37 0.41
CA LYS A 382 -16.01 20.88 -0.95
C LYS A 382 -17.23 21.56 -1.56
N TRP A 383 -17.11 21.93 -2.82
CA TRP A 383 -18.21 22.35 -3.69
C TRP A 383 -18.34 21.36 -4.85
N ASP A 384 -19.55 20.87 -5.06
CA ASP A 384 -19.91 20.00 -6.18
C ASP A 384 -20.96 20.73 -7.06
N PHE A 385 -20.70 20.80 -8.36
CA PHE A 385 -21.63 21.25 -9.38
C PHE A 385 -21.89 20.13 -10.40
N ASN A 386 -23.13 19.67 -10.48
CA ASN A 386 -23.59 18.62 -11.38
C ASN A 386 -24.49 19.26 -12.46
N PRO A 387 -23.92 19.72 -13.60
CA PRO A 387 -24.72 20.28 -14.71
C PRO A 387 -25.78 19.32 -15.22
N THR A 388 -25.42 18.04 -15.32
CA THR A 388 -26.28 16.90 -15.65
C THR A 388 -25.97 15.72 -14.70
N PRO A 389 -26.80 14.65 -14.66
CA PRO A 389 -26.53 13.48 -13.82
C PRO A 389 -25.20 12.74 -14.13
N THR A 390 -24.60 12.99 -15.29
CA THR A 390 -23.36 12.35 -15.74
C THR A 390 -22.17 13.29 -15.84
N GLU A 391 -22.34 14.55 -15.46
CA GLU A 391 -21.28 15.58 -15.47
C GLU A 391 -21.07 16.13 -14.06
N LEU A 392 -19.82 16.44 -13.74
CA LEU A 392 -19.41 16.93 -12.43
C LEU A 392 -18.29 17.96 -12.59
N ILE A 393 -18.38 19.05 -11.84
CA ILE A 393 -17.25 19.91 -11.50
C ILE A 393 -17.20 19.94 -9.98
N SER A 394 -16.09 19.53 -9.40
CA SER A 394 -15.88 19.51 -7.96
C SER A 394 -14.61 20.27 -7.61
N LEU A 395 -14.68 21.08 -6.57
CA LEU A 395 -13.55 21.77 -5.99
C LEU A 395 -13.49 21.47 -4.49
N THR A 396 -12.35 20.95 -4.03
CA THR A 396 -12.11 20.66 -2.60
C THR A 396 -10.91 21.45 -2.14
N ALA A 397 -11.03 22.15 -1.02
CA ALA A 397 -9.91 22.70 -0.26
C ALA A 397 -9.79 21.95 1.05
N PHE A 398 -8.58 21.56 1.43
CA PHE A 398 -8.35 20.83 2.67
C PHE A 398 -7.17 21.40 3.47
N TYR A 399 -7.25 21.21 4.76
CA TYR A 399 -6.20 21.54 5.72
C TYR A 399 -6.05 20.45 6.76
N LYS A 400 -4.82 20.02 7.02
CA LYS A 400 -4.51 19.03 8.03
C LYS A 400 -3.35 19.50 8.90
N LEU A 401 -3.52 19.45 10.21
CA LEU A 401 -2.45 19.62 11.20
C LEU A 401 -2.14 18.27 11.82
N ILE A 402 -0.89 17.84 11.73
CA ILE A 402 -0.40 16.57 12.28
C ILE A 402 0.56 16.90 13.43
N LYS A 403 0.28 16.39 14.62
CA LYS A 403 1.22 16.45 15.76
C LYS A 403 1.97 15.13 15.89
N ASN A 404 3.23 15.17 16.30
CA ASN A 404 4.12 14.01 16.44
C ASN A 404 4.19 13.17 15.15
N ARG A 405 4.41 13.82 14.00
CA ARG A 405 4.47 13.13 12.70
C ARG A 405 5.55 12.06 12.69
N ILE A 406 5.17 10.81 12.40
CA ILE A 406 6.10 9.72 12.11
C ILE A 406 6.58 9.88 10.66
N SER A 407 7.89 9.90 10.45
CA SER A 407 8.51 9.98 9.13
C SER A 407 9.63 8.98 9.00
N ARG A 408 9.84 8.50 7.78
CA ARG A 408 11.01 7.70 7.45
C ARG A 408 12.22 8.61 7.28
N ILE A 409 13.28 8.26 7.97
CA ILE A 409 14.55 9.00 7.98
C ILE A 409 15.68 8.07 7.53
N GLU A 410 16.79 8.66 7.08
CA GLU A 410 18.04 7.95 6.90
C GLU A 410 18.97 8.26 8.06
N VAL A 411 19.44 7.21 8.74
CA VAL A 411 20.36 7.31 9.88
C VAL A 411 21.78 7.18 9.38
N ALA A 412 22.63 8.16 9.72
CA ALA A 412 24.04 8.13 9.40
C ALA A 412 24.74 7.04 10.21
N SER A 413 25.25 6.03 9.53
CA SER A 413 26.06 4.95 10.07
C SER A 413 27.02 4.47 8.98
N ALA A 414 27.99 3.62 9.33
CA ALA A 414 28.98 3.10 8.38
C ALA A 414 28.36 2.45 7.12
N GLY A 415 27.12 1.98 7.18
CA GLY A 415 26.40 1.39 6.05
C GLY A 415 25.08 2.06 5.70
N GLY A 416 24.72 3.17 6.34
CA GLY A 416 23.43 3.85 6.22
C GLY A 416 22.22 2.90 6.37
N TYR A 417 21.18 3.31 7.01
CA TYR A 417 19.91 2.57 7.02
C TYR A 417 18.73 3.51 7.18
N LEU A 418 17.60 3.09 6.68
CA LEU A 418 16.34 3.80 6.85
C LEU A 418 15.72 3.43 8.21
N SER A 419 15.19 4.42 8.91
CA SER A 419 14.48 4.22 10.17
C SER A 419 13.24 5.13 10.22
N TYR A 420 12.58 5.16 11.36
CA TYR A 420 11.39 5.95 11.59
C TYR A 420 11.57 6.81 12.85
N GLU A 421 11.08 8.06 12.79
CA GLU A 421 11.17 8.97 13.92
C GLU A 421 9.99 9.95 13.93
N ASN A 422 9.60 10.41 15.13
CA ASN A 422 8.68 11.54 15.26
C ASN A 422 9.48 12.84 15.05
N ILE A 423 9.75 13.15 13.79
CA ILE A 423 10.71 14.18 13.39
C ILE A 423 10.20 15.60 13.58
N ALA A 424 8.88 15.79 13.67
CA ALA A 424 8.28 17.10 13.82
C ALA A 424 7.16 17.10 14.85
N ASP A 425 7.22 18.04 15.81
CA ASP A 425 6.13 18.27 16.76
C ASP A 425 4.82 18.66 16.07
N LYS A 426 4.93 19.45 14.97
CA LYS A 426 3.81 19.90 14.15
C LYS A 426 4.19 19.90 12.69
N ALA A 427 3.30 19.30 11.89
CA ALA A 427 3.35 19.36 10.44
C ALA A 427 1.99 19.82 9.89
N THR A 428 2.03 20.64 8.85
CA THR A 428 0.85 21.15 8.17
C THR A 428 0.80 20.60 6.77
N VAL A 429 -0.37 20.18 6.34
CA VAL A 429 -0.70 19.82 4.96
C VAL A 429 -1.90 20.68 4.55
N ALA A 430 -1.81 21.38 3.44
CA ALA A 430 -2.91 22.13 2.86
C ALA A 430 -2.95 21.89 1.37
N GLY A 431 -4.12 21.89 0.77
CA GLY A 431 -4.20 21.66 -0.67
C GLY A 431 -5.55 21.98 -1.26
N VAL A 432 -5.56 21.91 -2.59
CA VAL A 432 -6.75 22.10 -3.40
C VAL A 432 -6.83 20.94 -4.40
N GLU A 433 -8.03 20.40 -4.56
CA GLU A 433 -8.33 19.37 -5.55
C GLU A 433 -9.44 19.85 -6.49
N ILE A 434 -9.28 19.57 -7.77
CA ILE A 434 -10.29 19.81 -8.80
C ILE A 434 -10.63 18.50 -9.50
N GLU A 435 -11.91 18.23 -9.69
CA GLU A 435 -12.39 17.12 -10.51
C GLU A 435 -13.38 17.66 -11.54
N ILE A 436 -13.17 17.30 -12.80
CA ILE A 436 -14.05 17.65 -13.92
C ILE A 436 -14.41 16.37 -14.67
N ARG A 437 -15.70 16.11 -14.83
CA ARG A 437 -16.25 15.10 -15.74
C ARG A 437 -17.19 15.78 -16.72
N LYS A 438 -16.85 15.70 -17.99
CA LYS A 438 -17.58 16.40 -19.06
C LYS A 438 -17.86 15.47 -20.22
N ASN A 439 -19.09 15.49 -20.70
CA ASN A 439 -19.43 14.88 -21.99
C ASN A 439 -19.11 15.86 -23.10
N LEU A 440 -18.12 15.54 -23.93
CA LEU A 440 -17.76 16.37 -25.08
C LEU A 440 -18.84 16.29 -26.18
N PHE A 441 -19.38 15.09 -26.37
CA PHE A 441 -20.61 14.88 -27.14
C PHE A 441 -21.35 13.62 -26.66
N VAL A 442 -22.66 13.65 -26.85
CA VAL A 442 -23.58 12.50 -26.71
C VAL A 442 -24.50 12.52 -27.91
N ARG A 443 -24.46 11.49 -28.75
CA ARG A 443 -25.25 11.39 -29.95
C ARG A 443 -26.02 10.05 -29.97
N PRO A 444 -27.32 10.05 -30.19
CA PRO A 444 -28.05 8.81 -30.43
C PRO A 444 -27.57 8.15 -31.73
N VAL A 445 -27.52 6.83 -31.73
CA VAL A 445 -27.19 6.05 -32.93
C VAL A 445 -28.50 5.72 -33.65
N SER A 446 -28.63 6.13 -34.91
CA SER A 446 -29.81 5.89 -35.72
C SER A 446 -30.11 4.38 -35.88
N ASN A 447 -31.36 4.00 -35.86
CA ASN A 447 -31.87 2.63 -36.08
C ASN A 447 -31.44 1.60 -34.98
N ALA A 448 -31.21 2.05 -33.76
CA ALA A 448 -30.97 1.15 -32.63
C ALA A 448 -31.70 1.62 -31.38
N ALA A 449 -32.56 0.78 -30.82
CA ALA A 449 -33.11 1.02 -29.49
C ALA A 449 -31.94 1.13 -28.49
N HIS A 450 -31.87 2.25 -27.78
CA HIS A 450 -30.80 2.56 -26.83
C HIS A 450 -29.37 2.70 -27.41
N GLY A 451 -29.24 3.02 -28.71
CA GLY A 451 -27.94 3.29 -29.33
C GLY A 451 -27.38 4.64 -28.91
N MET A 452 -26.12 4.68 -28.48
CA MET A 452 -25.43 5.87 -28.00
C MET A 452 -23.98 5.91 -28.49
N ASN A 453 -23.55 7.09 -28.92
CA ASN A 453 -22.15 7.42 -29.20
C ASN A 453 -21.77 8.60 -28.32
N LYS A 454 -20.87 8.36 -27.36
CA LYS A 454 -20.51 9.31 -26.32
C LYS A 454 -19.00 9.43 -26.20
N LEU A 455 -18.49 10.66 -26.18
CA LEU A 455 -17.13 10.96 -25.82
C LEU A 455 -17.12 11.77 -24.52
N SER A 456 -16.41 11.31 -23.52
CA SER A 456 -16.31 11.92 -22.19
C SER A 456 -14.87 12.20 -21.84
N LEU A 457 -14.66 13.29 -21.14
CA LEU A 457 -13.39 13.71 -20.59
C LEU A 457 -13.47 13.70 -19.07
N GLY A 458 -12.48 13.12 -18.41
CA GLY A 458 -12.21 13.22 -16.99
C GLY A 458 -10.90 13.95 -16.75
N LEU A 459 -10.89 14.87 -15.80
CA LEU A 459 -9.71 15.57 -15.30
C LEU A 459 -9.80 15.60 -13.79
N ASN A 460 -8.76 15.12 -13.12
CA ASN A 460 -8.57 15.27 -11.68
C ASN A 460 -7.18 15.84 -11.44
N GLY A 461 -7.08 16.90 -10.64
CA GLY A 461 -5.82 17.52 -10.30
C GLY A 461 -5.80 17.90 -8.83
N SER A 462 -4.66 17.71 -8.17
CA SER A 462 -4.43 18.17 -6.81
C SER A 462 -3.11 18.93 -6.70
N TYR A 463 -3.14 19.98 -5.90
CA TYR A 463 -1.96 20.68 -5.42
C TYR A 463 -1.88 20.55 -3.91
N ILE A 464 -0.74 20.06 -3.41
CA ILE A 464 -0.51 19.74 -2.00
C ILE A 464 0.70 20.54 -1.51
N TYR A 465 0.47 21.44 -0.59
CA TYR A 465 1.50 22.16 0.15
C TYR A 465 1.73 21.48 1.49
N THR A 466 2.99 21.26 1.86
CA THR A 466 3.36 20.69 3.15
C THR A 466 4.43 21.54 3.83
N ASN A 467 4.34 21.62 5.15
CA ASN A 467 5.34 22.31 5.96
C ASN A 467 5.48 21.62 7.33
N ALA A 468 6.69 21.27 7.71
CA ALA A 468 7.01 20.69 9.02
C ALA A 468 8.11 21.52 9.68
N LYS A 469 7.87 22.00 10.89
CA LYS A 469 8.95 22.56 11.73
C LYS A 469 9.76 21.39 12.28
N MET A 470 10.97 21.23 11.78
CA MET A 470 11.91 20.24 12.26
C MET A 470 12.68 20.83 13.46
N PRO A 471 12.51 20.31 14.70
CA PRO A 471 13.16 20.92 15.88
C PRO A 471 14.66 20.60 15.99
N LEU A 472 15.18 19.64 15.21
CA LEU A 472 16.53 19.11 15.38
C LEU A 472 17.50 19.66 14.33
N ALA A 473 18.66 20.13 14.78
CA ALA A 473 19.82 20.49 13.96
C ALA A 473 20.39 19.30 13.13
N THR A 474 19.80 18.12 13.24
CA THR A 474 20.18 16.90 12.54
C THR A 474 19.55 16.74 11.17
N VAL A 475 18.51 17.51 10.82
CA VAL A 475 17.84 17.47 9.53
C VAL A 475 18.47 18.49 8.61
N THR A 476 19.02 18.04 7.50
CA THR A 476 19.84 18.87 6.61
C THR A 476 19.02 19.71 5.63
N THR A 477 17.77 19.34 5.34
CA THR A 477 17.01 20.00 4.29
C THR A 477 15.52 20.11 4.59
N GLY A 478 14.99 21.30 4.35
CA GLY A 478 13.61 21.58 4.02
C GLY A 478 12.57 21.33 5.12
N SER A 479 11.38 21.79 4.83
CA SER A 479 10.18 21.68 5.68
C SER A 479 9.11 20.79 5.04
N GLN A 480 9.40 20.14 3.90
CA GLN A 480 8.45 19.30 3.20
C GLN A 480 8.26 17.94 3.88
N LEU A 481 7.07 17.37 3.70
CA LEU A 481 6.73 16.06 4.23
C LEU A 481 7.07 14.94 3.25
N GLU A 482 7.61 13.86 3.78
CA GLU A 482 7.82 12.61 3.07
C GLU A 482 6.51 12.08 2.47
N GLY A 483 6.59 11.55 1.25
CA GLY A 483 5.49 10.89 0.55
C GLY A 483 4.46 11.83 -0.10
N ALA A 484 4.49 13.13 0.21
CA ALA A 484 3.54 14.10 -0.33
C ALA A 484 4.06 14.68 -1.65
N ALA A 485 3.49 14.25 -2.79
CA ALA A 485 3.75 14.84 -4.09
C ALA A 485 3.01 16.18 -4.20
N PRO A 486 3.71 17.32 -4.48
CA PRO A 486 3.04 18.62 -4.65
C PRO A 486 1.98 18.65 -5.75
N TRP A 487 2.17 17.92 -6.84
CA TRP A 487 1.22 17.83 -7.94
C TRP A 487 0.88 16.40 -8.28
N ILE A 488 -0.42 16.11 -8.40
CA ILE A 488 -0.95 14.87 -8.94
C ILE A 488 -2.01 15.27 -9.97
N VAL A 489 -1.89 14.77 -11.20
CA VAL A 489 -2.82 15.08 -12.29
C VAL A 489 -3.20 13.80 -13.01
N ASN A 490 -4.50 13.55 -13.14
CA ASN A 490 -5.05 12.46 -13.91
C ASN A 490 -5.95 13.05 -15.01
N PHE A 491 -5.81 12.52 -16.20
CA PHE A 491 -6.64 12.85 -17.35
C PHE A 491 -7.09 11.57 -18.01
N ASP A 492 -8.39 11.48 -18.31
CA ASP A 492 -8.93 10.38 -19.11
C ASP A 492 -9.81 10.88 -20.24
N LEU A 493 -9.71 10.20 -21.37
CA LEU A 493 -10.59 10.39 -22.53
C LEU A 493 -11.25 9.05 -22.84
N SER A 494 -12.56 8.98 -22.64
CA SER A 494 -13.35 7.76 -22.79
C SER A 494 -14.37 7.88 -23.92
N HIS A 495 -14.24 7.05 -24.93
CA HIS A 495 -15.21 6.90 -26.01
C HIS A 495 -16.08 5.66 -25.75
N ASN A 496 -17.38 5.86 -25.65
CA ASN A 496 -18.36 4.79 -25.45
C ASN A 496 -19.32 4.77 -26.64
N PHE A 497 -19.33 3.66 -27.36
CA PHE A 497 -20.26 3.38 -28.44
C PHE A 497 -21.14 2.17 -28.11
N THR A 498 -22.45 2.34 -28.09
CA THR A 498 -23.41 1.28 -27.80
C THR A 498 -24.43 1.18 -28.96
N LYS A 499 -24.70 -0.03 -29.42
CA LYS A 499 -25.69 -0.32 -30.43
C LYS A 499 -26.34 -1.68 -30.15
N GLY A 500 -27.57 -1.67 -29.63
CA GLY A 500 -28.26 -2.87 -29.17
C GLY A 500 -27.49 -3.56 -28.04
N GLU A 501 -27.16 -4.84 -28.19
CA GLU A 501 -26.39 -5.61 -27.20
C GLU A 501 -24.87 -5.38 -27.28
N ARG A 502 -24.38 -4.68 -28.29
CA ARG A 502 -22.94 -4.41 -28.50
C ARG A 502 -22.54 -3.10 -27.87
N SER A 503 -21.40 -3.10 -27.19
CA SER A 503 -20.77 -1.88 -26.71
C SER A 503 -19.27 -1.92 -26.87
N PHE A 504 -18.67 -0.76 -27.16
CA PHE A 504 -17.23 -0.56 -27.28
C PHE A 504 -16.87 0.62 -26.40
N VAL A 505 -16.04 0.38 -25.41
CA VAL A 505 -15.53 1.41 -24.51
C VAL A 505 -14.03 1.46 -24.67
N ASN A 506 -13.52 2.60 -25.14
CA ASN A 506 -12.09 2.84 -25.33
C ASN A 506 -11.69 4.01 -24.42
N THR A 507 -10.72 3.81 -23.58
CA THR A 507 -10.27 4.83 -22.62
C THR A 507 -8.76 5.00 -22.72
N LEU A 508 -8.31 6.23 -22.90
CA LEU A 508 -6.93 6.67 -22.78
C LEU A 508 -6.78 7.35 -21.42
N VAL A 509 -5.80 6.94 -20.64
CA VAL A 509 -5.55 7.47 -19.29
C VAL A 509 -4.12 8.00 -19.19
N LEU A 510 -3.98 9.26 -18.83
CA LEU A 510 -2.70 9.91 -18.53
C LEU A 510 -2.64 10.20 -17.03
N ASN A 511 -1.56 9.79 -16.39
CA ASN A 511 -1.33 10.05 -14.97
C ASN A 511 0.04 10.69 -14.79
N TYR A 512 0.09 11.79 -14.04
CA TYR A 512 1.31 12.48 -13.65
C TYR A 512 1.38 12.65 -12.15
N VAL A 513 2.52 12.29 -11.57
CA VAL A 513 2.88 12.55 -10.17
C VAL A 513 4.20 13.32 -10.16
N SER A 514 4.28 14.44 -9.47
CA SER A 514 5.52 15.21 -9.36
C SER A 514 6.55 14.60 -8.42
N ASP A 515 7.75 15.16 -8.40
CA ASP A 515 8.80 14.81 -7.43
C ASP A 515 8.27 14.91 -5.99
N LYS A 516 8.70 13.97 -5.14
CA LYS A 516 8.36 13.96 -3.70
C LYS A 516 9.53 13.44 -2.89
N ILE A 517 9.58 13.78 -1.60
CA ILE A 517 10.56 13.21 -0.68
C ILE A 517 10.23 11.73 -0.47
N TYR A 518 11.18 10.86 -0.77
CA TYR A 518 11.14 9.43 -0.48
C TYR A 518 11.58 9.14 0.95
N THR A 519 12.65 9.80 1.41
CA THR A 519 13.19 9.68 2.78
C THR A 519 13.83 10.99 3.18
N ILE A 520 13.60 11.41 4.40
CA ILE A 520 14.19 12.63 4.97
C ILE A 520 15.64 12.35 5.34
N GLY A 521 16.55 13.20 4.88
CA GLY A 521 17.96 13.13 5.23
C GLY A 521 18.19 13.64 6.66
N THR A 522 19.07 12.97 7.40
CA THR A 522 19.50 13.38 8.74
C THR A 522 21.01 13.30 8.87
N GLN A 523 21.59 14.02 9.83
CA GLN A 523 23.00 13.92 10.22
C GLN A 523 24.00 14.09 9.05
N GLY A 524 23.71 15.02 8.15
CA GLY A 524 24.56 15.33 6.99
C GLY A 524 24.10 14.71 5.67
N TYR A 525 23.18 13.74 5.68
CA TYR A 525 22.53 13.27 4.46
C TYR A 525 21.52 14.30 3.94
N GLN A 526 21.51 14.50 2.62
CA GLN A 526 20.45 15.21 1.92
C GLN A 526 19.26 14.28 1.68
N ASP A 527 18.06 14.84 1.53
CA ASP A 527 16.83 14.07 1.26
C ASP A 527 16.98 13.17 0.04
N ILE A 528 16.42 11.97 0.11
CA ILE A 528 16.22 11.12 -1.05
C ILE A 528 14.91 11.54 -1.71
N MET A 529 14.97 11.94 -2.99
CA MET A 529 13.84 12.35 -3.79
C MET A 529 13.41 11.21 -4.72
N GLU A 530 12.13 10.89 -4.74
CA GLU A 530 11.50 10.12 -5.80
C GLU A 530 11.09 11.08 -6.92
N GLN A 531 11.63 10.86 -8.12
CA GLN A 531 11.37 11.74 -9.27
C GLN A 531 9.96 11.54 -9.81
N GLY A 532 9.39 12.62 -10.32
CA GLY A 532 8.07 12.62 -10.92
C GLY A 532 7.95 11.70 -12.13
N VAL A 533 6.78 11.12 -12.31
CA VAL A 533 6.52 10.12 -13.35
C VAL A 533 5.25 10.47 -14.11
N LEU A 534 5.33 10.38 -15.45
CA LEU A 534 4.20 10.46 -16.37
C LEU A 534 3.95 9.09 -16.97
N THR A 535 2.73 8.56 -16.84
CA THR A 535 2.33 7.27 -17.42
C THR A 535 1.15 7.44 -18.37
N LEU A 536 1.06 6.58 -19.37
CA LEU A 536 -0.03 6.54 -20.35
C LEU A 536 -0.52 5.10 -20.47
N ASP A 537 -1.83 4.91 -20.30
CA ASP A 537 -2.50 3.62 -20.42
C ASP A 537 -3.61 3.71 -21.47
N PHE A 538 -3.83 2.63 -22.21
CA PHE A 538 -4.98 2.45 -23.08
C PHE A 538 -5.74 1.18 -22.70
N VAL A 539 -7.05 1.34 -22.51
CA VAL A 539 -7.96 0.23 -22.18
C VAL A 539 -9.10 0.21 -23.16
N SER A 540 -9.36 -0.95 -23.78
CA SER A 540 -10.48 -1.17 -24.66
C SER A 540 -11.30 -2.37 -24.22
N GLN A 541 -12.60 -2.20 -24.11
CA GLN A 541 -13.54 -3.27 -23.83
C GLN A 541 -14.58 -3.32 -24.96
N ALA A 542 -14.73 -4.48 -25.59
CA ALA A 542 -15.69 -4.75 -26.64
C ALA A 542 -16.68 -5.84 -26.17
N LYS A 543 -17.90 -5.45 -25.84
CA LYS A 543 -19.01 -6.39 -25.66
C LYS A 543 -19.60 -6.71 -27.02
N LEU A 544 -19.38 -7.93 -27.51
CA LEU A 544 -19.81 -8.36 -28.85
C LEU A 544 -21.26 -8.81 -28.86
N ASN A 545 -21.72 -9.43 -27.80
CA ASN A 545 -23.10 -9.83 -27.54
C ASN A 545 -23.33 -10.04 -26.04
N LYS A 546 -24.48 -10.55 -25.62
CA LYS A 546 -24.81 -10.79 -24.19
C LYS A 546 -23.91 -11.80 -23.50
N HIS A 547 -23.21 -12.65 -24.25
CA HIS A 547 -22.39 -13.74 -23.72
C HIS A 547 -20.89 -13.49 -23.84
N LEU A 548 -20.42 -12.69 -24.81
CA LEU A 548 -19.00 -12.57 -25.16
C LEU A 548 -18.53 -11.13 -25.08
N SER A 549 -17.45 -10.91 -24.32
CA SER A 549 -16.70 -9.65 -24.25
C SER A 549 -15.22 -9.88 -24.43
N LEU A 550 -14.57 -8.94 -25.13
CA LEU A 550 -13.12 -8.87 -25.30
C LEU A 550 -12.57 -7.66 -24.54
N ASN A 551 -11.41 -7.82 -23.93
CA ASN A 551 -10.74 -6.76 -23.17
C ASN A 551 -9.29 -6.65 -23.65
N LEU A 552 -8.86 -5.47 -24.04
CA LEU A 552 -7.46 -5.14 -24.34
C LEU A 552 -7.00 -4.11 -23.34
N LYS A 553 -5.85 -4.34 -22.70
CA LYS A 553 -5.19 -3.37 -21.81
C LYS A 553 -3.75 -3.22 -22.27
N ALA A 554 -3.35 -2.00 -22.58
CA ALA A 554 -1.96 -1.64 -22.88
C ALA A 554 -1.55 -0.58 -21.86
N ARG A 555 -0.73 -0.97 -20.90
CA ARG A 555 -0.35 -0.15 -19.75
C ARG A 555 1.10 0.29 -19.85
N ASN A 556 1.36 1.44 -19.25
CA ASN A 556 2.70 2.02 -19.16
C ASN A 556 3.33 2.26 -20.54
N LEU A 557 2.54 2.76 -21.52
CA LEU A 557 2.96 2.94 -22.92
C LEU A 557 4.16 3.88 -23.08
N LEU A 558 4.33 4.84 -22.18
CA LEU A 558 5.50 5.74 -22.19
C LEU A 558 6.75 5.10 -21.62
N ASN A 559 6.62 4.02 -20.85
CA ASN A 559 7.72 3.29 -20.20
C ASN A 559 8.73 4.22 -19.50
N PRO A 560 8.32 5.13 -18.63
CA PRO A 560 9.22 6.07 -17.98
C PRO A 560 10.19 5.37 -17.03
N SER A 561 11.33 6.01 -16.76
CA SER A 561 12.23 5.61 -15.67
C SER A 561 11.67 6.05 -14.32
N TYR A 562 11.70 5.14 -13.35
CA TYR A 562 11.44 5.40 -11.94
C TYR A 562 12.76 5.62 -11.24
N LYS A 563 12.94 6.80 -10.65
CA LYS A 563 14.24 7.21 -10.13
C LYS A 563 14.17 7.68 -8.67
N LEU A 564 15.12 7.19 -7.88
CA LEU A 564 15.49 7.80 -6.62
C LEU A 564 16.79 8.57 -6.80
N SER A 565 16.87 9.75 -6.21
CA SER A 565 18.03 10.60 -6.36
C SER A 565 18.27 11.44 -5.12
N ARG A 566 19.52 11.89 -4.94
CA ARG A 566 19.96 12.74 -3.85
C ARG A 566 20.89 13.82 -4.39
N LYS A 567 20.90 15.00 -3.82
CA LYS A 567 22.02 15.95 -4.00
C LYS A 567 23.23 15.45 -3.22
N ALA A 568 24.43 15.59 -3.79
CA ALA A 568 25.65 15.21 -3.10
C ALA A 568 25.86 16.05 -1.82
N ASN A 569 25.55 17.35 -1.91
CA ASN A 569 25.49 18.32 -0.80
C ASN A 569 24.47 19.41 -1.19
N GLU A 570 24.30 20.46 -0.39
CA GLU A 570 23.32 21.54 -0.69
C GLU A 570 23.47 22.16 -2.09
N ASN A 571 24.70 22.31 -2.57
CA ASN A 571 25.05 22.88 -3.89
C ASN A 571 25.55 21.81 -4.87
N GLY A 572 25.51 20.52 -4.51
CA GLY A 572 26.11 19.44 -5.26
C GLY A 572 25.23 18.94 -6.41
N GLU A 573 25.87 18.21 -7.33
CA GLU A 573 25.19 17.52 -8.40
C GLU A 573 24.23 16.43 -7.87
N LYS A 574 23.21 16.16 -8.64
CA LYS A 574 22.20 15.13 -8.33
C LYS A 574 22.76 13.75 -8.65
N VAL A 575 22.90 12.89 -7.64
CA VAL A 575 23.28 11.48 -7.79
C VAL A 575 22.01 10.65 -7.90
N ILE A 576 21.92 9.79 -8.92
CA ILE A 576 20.85 8.82 -9.07
C ILE A 576 21.19 7.60 -8.19
N LEU A 577 20.36 7.31 -7.20
CA LEU A 577 20.53 6.18 -6.28
C LEU A 577 19.86 4.90 -6.77
N ASN A 578 18.76 5.05 -7.49
CA ASN A 578 18.07 3.95 -8.14
C ASN A 578 17.44 4.45 -9.43
N ASP A 579 17.50 3.67 -10.49
CA ASP A 579 16.85 3.92 -11.78
C ASP A 579 16.41 2.59 -12.37
N TYR A 580 15.10 2.47 -12.66
CA TYR A 580 14.57 1.27 -13.31
C TYR A 580 13.35 1.58 -14.16
N LYS A 581 13.04 0.70 -15.12
CA LYS A 581 11.84 0.73 -15.95
C LYS A 581 10.96 -0.48 -15.67
N LYS A 582 9.65 -0.26 -15.62
CA LYS A 582 8.67 -1.34 -15.38
C LYS A 582 8.29 -2.12 -16.66
N GLY A 583 8.67 -1.61 -17.84
CA GLY A 583 8.27 -2.16 -19.13
C GLY A 583 6.84 -1.78 -19.53
N ILE A 584 6.48 -2.08 -20.76
CA ILE A 584 5.12 -1.96 -21.30
C ILE A 584 4.40 -3.28 -21.05
N ASN A 585 3.18 -3.22 -20.49
CA ASN A 585 2.37 -4.40 -20.25
C ASN A 585 1.16 -4.41 -21.18
N ILE A 586 1.03 -5.48 -22.00
CA ILE A 586 -0.11 -5.67 -22.91
C ILE A 586 -0.82 -6.95 -22.51
N SER A 587 -2.12 -6.85 -22.26
CA SER A 587 -2.96 -8.01 -21.94
C SER A 587 -4.22 -8.05 -22.79
N LEU A 588 -4.56 -9.25 -23.26
CA LEU A 588 -5.80 -9.55 -23.98
C LEU A 588 -6.63 -10.52 -23.14
N GLY A 589 -7.89 -10.18 -22.94
CA GLY A 589 -8.81 -10.99 -22.16
C GLY A 589 -10.08 -11.30 -22.92
N VAL A 590 -10.63 -12.48 -22.66
CA VAL A 590 -11.93 -12.92 -23.15
C VAL A 590 -12.80 -13.25 -21.96
N SER A 591 -14.02 -12.70 -21.91
CA SER A 591 -15.01 -13.00 -20.88
C SER A 591 -16.25 -13.61 -21.49
N CYS A 592 -16.70 -14.73 -20.95
CA CYS A 592 -17.93 -15.41 -21.33
C CYS A 592 -18.93 -15.41 -20.17
N THR A 593 -20.18 -15.05 -20.44
CA THR A 593 -21.29 -15.07 -19.47
C THR A 593 -22.36 -16.05 -19.96
N PHE A 594 -22.80 -16.94 -19.08
CA PHE A 594 -23.78 -18.02 -19.37
C PHE A 594 -25.10 -17.80 -18.65
#